data_3aff8cafd7653d79a7c72bf5c48cc010
#
_entry.id   3aff8cafd7653d79a7c72bf5c48cc010
#
_cell.length_a   1.000
_cell.length_b   1.000
_cell.length_c   1.000
_cell.angle_alpha   90.00
_cell.angle_beta   90.00
_cell.angle_gamma   90.00
#
_symmetry.space_group_name_H-M   'P 1'
#
loop_
_entity.id
_entity.type
_entity.pdbx_description
1 polymer ?
#
loop_
_entity_poly.entity_id
_entity_poly.type
_entity_poly.pdbx_seq_one_letter_code
_entity_poly.pdbx_strand_id
1 'polypeptide(L)'
;MSLIQTPEQLANAIRNDPQRVAECLHRINRFGGQAVGCSVLEHSLAVYDSVASHCSTVRLWALLHDCHEIITGDIVRPYANSLLASHQTEIDYQLRQALGITLSTDDAMAVTRADVWRGGCEFQKVHAGRLVYHHQMPVSDWVDSVQALLQEVAK
;
A
#
# COMPACT_ATOMS: atom_id res chain seq x y z
N MET A 1 -3.59 8.48 -21.97
CA MET A 1 -3.62 7.83 -20.63
C MET A 1 -3.88 8.90 -19.58
N SER A 2 -5.02 8.86 -18.90
CA SER A 2 -5.38 9.86 -17.88
C SER A 2 -4.62 9.60 -16.58
N LEU A 3 -4.20 10.67 -15.88
CA LEU A 3 -3.55 10.54 -14.57
C LEU A 3 -4.55 10.03 -13.51
N ILE A 4 -4.05 9.31 -12.51
CA ILE A 4 -4.81 8.93 -11.32
C ILE A 4 -4.65 10.08 -10.31
N GLN A 5 -5.72 10.83 -10.08
CA GLN A 5 -5.71 12.04 -9.24
C GLN A 5 -6.82 12.04 -8.18
N THR A 6 -7.77 11.11 -8.27
CA THR A 6 -8.87 10.98 -7.32
C THR A 6 -9.02 9.56 -6.81
N PRO A 7 -9.61 9.36 -5.61
CA PRO A 7 -9.89 8.04 -5.07
C PRO A 7 -10.73 7.16 -5.99
N GLU A 8 -11.70 7.72 -6.71
CA GLU A 8 -12.55 6.99 -7.66
C GLU A 8 -11.75 6.51 -8.87
N GLN A 9 -10.86 7.35 -9.41
CA GLN A 9 -9.96 6.96 -10.50
C GLN A 9 -8.99 5.87 -10.05
N LEU A 10 -8.50 5.96 -8.81
CA LEU A 10 -7.64 4.94 -8.22
C LEU A 10 -8.39 3.61 -8.03
N ALA A 11 -9.60 3.63 -7.48
CA ALA A 11 -10.43 2.44 -7.33
C ALA A 11 -10.73 1.78 -8.68
N ASN A 12 -11.04 2.59 -9.69
CA ASN A 12 -11.27 2.10 -11.05
C ASN A 12 -10.01 1.46 -11.65
N ALA A 13 -8.84 2.07 -11.44
CA ALA A 13 -7.58 1.52 -11.90
C ALA A 13 -7.23 0.20 -11.18
N ILE A 14 -7.45 0.10 -9.86
CA ILE A 14 -7.24 -1.14 -9.11
C ILE A 14 -8.09 -2.29 -9.68
N ARG A 15 -9.34 -2.03 -10.09
CA ARG A 15 -10.22 -3.06 -10.66
C ARG A 15 -9.87 -3.44 -12.10
N ASN A 16 -9.56 -2.47 -12.94
CA ASN A 16 -9.52 -2.66 -14.40
C ASN A 16 -8.12 -2.63 -15.00
N ASP A 17 -7.14 -2.07 -14.28
CA ASP A 17 -5.73 -1.96 -14.70
C ASP A 17 -4.79 -2.03 -13.48
N PRO A 18 -4.84 -3.12 -12.68
CA PRO A 18 -4.01 -3.27 -11.48
C PRO A 18 -2.51 -3.28 -11.79
N GLN A 19 -2.12 -3.70 -12.99
CA GLN A 19 -0.75 -3.64 -13.46
C GLN A 19 -0.19 -2.21 -13.41
N ARG A 20 -0.95 -1.25 -13.89
CA ARG A 20 -0.57 0.16 -13.86
C ARG A 20 -0.43 0.68 -12.44
N VAL A 21 -1.35 0.31 -11.54
CA VAL A 21 -1.29 0.70 -10.13
C VAL A 21 -0.01 0.16 -9.50
N ALA A 22 0.28 -1.13 -9.69
CA ALA A 22 1.49 -1.77 -9.18
C ALA A 22 2.77 -1.09 -9.71
N GLU A 23 2.82 -0.78 -11.00
CA GLU A 23 3.96 -0.07 -11.59
C GLU A 23 4.14 1.34 -11.02
N CYS A 24 3.05 2.06 -10.73
CA CYS A 24 3.12 3.36 -10.05
C CYS A 24 3.71 3.22 -8.65
N LEU A 25 3.19 2.30 -7.84
CA LEU A 25 3.68 2.03 -6.49
C LEU A 25 5.15 1.57 -6.47
N HIS A 26 5.56 0.80 -7.49
CA HIS A 26 6.94 0.33 -7.61
C HIS A 26 7.93 1.47 -7.94
N ARG A 27 7.48 2.55 -8.58
CA ARG A 27 8.29 3.75 -8.88
C ARG A 27 8.37 4.72 -7.70
N ILE A 28 7.50 4.63 -6.70
CA ILE A 28 7.54 5.46 -5.51
C ILE A 28 8.51 4.81 -4.51
N ASN A 29 9.68 5.44 -4.34
CA ASN A 29 10.67 4.98 -3.38
C ASN A 29 10.40 5.58 -2.01
N ARG A 30 10.42 4.74 -0.99
CA ARG A 30 10.32 5.15 0.42
C ARG A 30 11.59 5.85 0.88
N PHE A 31 11.53 6.52 2.02
CA PHE A 31 12.66 7.25 2.63
C PHE A 31 13.27 8.32 1.71
N GLY A 32 12.44 8.98 0.90
CA GLY A 32 12.90 10.02 -0.03
C GLY A 32 13.90 9.52 -1.08
N GLY A 33 13.83 8.25 -1.45
CA GLY A 33 14.73 7.63 -2.44
C GLY A 33 16.12 7.26 -1.88
N GLN A 34 16.35 7.42 -0.58
CA GLN A 34 17.66 7.09 0.04
C GLN A 34 17.84 5.57 0.27
N ALA A 35 16.75 4.80 0.16
CA ALA A 35 16.79 3.35 0.33
C ALA A 35 16.83 2.65 -1.04
N VAL A 36 17.65 1.60 -1.15
CA VAL A 36 17.68 0.73 -2.32
C VAL A 36 16.75 -0.47 -2.07
N GLY A 37 15.91 -0.79 -3.06
CA GLY A 37 14.98 -1.93 -2.96
C GLY A 37 13.92 -1.72 -1.87
N CYS A 38 13.36 -0.53 -1.77
CA CYS A 38 12.29 -0.21 -0.84
C CYS A 38 11.28 0.72 -1.50
N SER A 39 10.55 0.19 -2.47
CA SER A 39 9.38 0.87 -3.05
C SER A 39 8.16 0.70 -2.15
N VAL A 40 7.16 1.55 -2.37
CA VAL A 40 5.85 1.43 -1.71
C VAL A 40 5.21 0.08 -2.03
N LEU A 41 5.40 -0.43 -3.25
CA LEU A 41 4.92 -1.76 -3.65
C LEU A 41 5.53 -2.89 -2.82
N GLU A 42 6.85 -2.91 -2.66
CA GLU A 42 7.56 -3.93 -1.90
C GLU A 42 7.21 -3.87 -0.42
N HIS A 43 7.03 -2.67 0.12
CA HIS A 43 6.52 -2.47 1.47
C HIS A 43 5.10 -3.05 1.64
N SER A 44 4.18 -2.76 0.72
CA SER A 44 2.82 -3.28 0.77
C SER A 44 2.77 -4.81 0.73
N LEU A 45 3.63 -5.46 -0.07
CA LEU A 45 3.79 -6.92 -0.07
C LEU A 45 4.29 -7.44 1.27
N ALA A 46 5.24 -6.77 1.90
CA ALA A 46 5.75 -7.16 3.21
C ALA A 46 4.70 -7.00 4.33
N VAL A 47 3.87 -5.96 4.27
CA VAL A 47 2.72 -5.78 5.18
C VAL A 47 1.69 -6.88 4.96
N TYR A 48 1.37 -7.20 3.71
CA TYR A 48 0.48 -8.30 3.34
C TYR A 48 0.95 -9.66 3.90
N ASP A 49 2.22 -9.98 3.79
CA ASP A 49 2.79 -11.20 4.36
C ASP A 49 2.65 -11.26 5.89
N SER A 50 2.72 -10.09 6.54
CA SER A 50 2.60 -9.99 8.01
C SER A 50 1.17 -10.24 8.52
N VAL A 51 0.17 -10.14 7.66
CA VAL A 51 -1.25 -10.39 7.98
C VAL A 51 -1.81 -11.64 7.28
N ALA A 52 -0.95 -12.56 6.87
CA ALA A 52 -1.32 -13.75 6.09
C ALA A 52 -2.38 -14.64 6.76
N SER A 53 -2.45 -14.65 8.10
CA SER A 53 -3.44 -15.42 8.87
C SER A 53 -4.80 -14.72 9.04
N HIS A 54 -4.96 -13.48 8.55
CA HIS A 54 -6.20 -12.71 8.65
C HIS A 54 -7.14 -12.99 7.47
N CYS A 55 -8.38 -12.51 7.57
CA CYS A 55 -9.38 -12.65 6.51
C CYS A 55 -8.97 -11.88 5.23
N SER A 56 -9.62 -12.24 4.11
CA SER A 56 -9.32 -11.67 2.79
C SER A 56 -9.45 -10.15 2.74
N THR A 57 -10.38 -9.57 3.50
CA THR A 57 -10.57 -8.12 3.57
C THR A 57 -9.36 -7.41 4.20
N VAL A 58 -8.83 -7.94 5.31
CA VAL A 58 -7.62 -7.42 5.97
C VAL A 58 -6.41 -7.56 5.05
N ARG A 59 -6.26 -8.72 4.42
CA ARG A 59 -5.16 -9.00 3.49
C ARG A 59 -5.21 -8.09 2.26
N LEU A 60 -6.40 -7.86 1.71
CA LEU A 60 -6.59 -6.92 0.60
C LEU A 60 -6.21 -5.49 1.02
N TRP A 61 -6.67 -5.05 2.19
CA TRP A 61 -6.33 -3.70 2.68
C TRP A 61 -4.82 -3.55 2.94
N ALA A 62 -4.15 -4.59 3.39
CA ALA A 62 -2.69 -4.57 3.56
C ALA A 62 -1.94 -4.30 2.24
N LEU A 63 -2.44 -4.80 1.10
CA LEU A 63 -1.88 -4.47 -0.21
C LEU A 63 -2.21 -3.05 -0.69
N LEU A 64 -3.32 -2.48 -0.22
CA LEU A 64 -3.86 -1.21 -0.74
C LEU A 64 -3.64 -0.01 0.19
N HIS A 65 -3.17 -0.22 1.44
CA HIS A 65 -3.16 0.81 2.48
C HIS A 65 -2.35 2.08 2.13
N ASP A 66 -1.30 1.92 1.32
CA ASP A 66 -0.45 3.03 0.84
C ASP A 66 -0.74 3.43 -0.63
N CYS A 67 -1.83 2.91 -1.24
CA CYS A 67 -2.18 3.29 -2.62
C CYS A 67 -2.50 4.79 -2.77
N HIS A 68 -2.87 5.49 -1.69
CA HIS A 68 -3.05 6.94 -1.69
C HIS A 68 -1.77 7.68 -2.10
N GLU A 69 -0.59 7.09 -1.93
CA GLU A 69 0.68 7.70 -2.30
C GLU A 69 0.84 7.90 -3.82
N ILE A 70 0.05 7.22 -4.64
CA ILE A 70 -0.03 7.52 -6.09
C ILE A 70 -0.55 8.95 -6.32
N ILE A 71 -1.39 9.45 -5.40
CA ILE A 71 -2.00 10.78 -5.47
C ILE A 71 -1.14 11.80 -4.71
N THR A 72 -0.65 11.43 -3.52
CA THR A 72 0.03 12.37 -2.61
C THR A 72 1.55 12.32 -2.66
N GLY A 73 2.13 11.23 -3.16
CA GLY A 73 3.53 10.89 -3.01
C GLY A 73 3.87 10.30 -1.63
N ASP A 74 5.04 9.66 -1.53
CA ASP A 74 5.62 9.26 -0.23
C ASP A 74 6.18 10.51 0.48
N ILE A 75 5.67 10.79 1.67
CA ILE A 75 6.12 11.92 2.48
C ILE A 75 6.83 11.43 3.71
N VAL A 76 8.14 11.69 3.70
CA VAL A 76 9.05 11.26 4.76
C VAL A 76 8.69 11.92 6.10
N ARG A 77 8.50 11.12 7.15
CA ARG A 77 8.40 11.65 8.52
C ARG A 77 9.73 12.31 8.92
N PRO A 78 9.75 13.45 9.61
CA PRO A 78 8.66 14.10 10.35
C PRO A 78 7.90 15.19 9.57
N TYR A 79 8.04 15.26 8.24
CA TYR A 79 7.43 16.33 7.44
C TYR A 79 5.93 16.11 7.15
N ALA A 80 5.40 14.91 7.42
CA ALA A 80 3.96 14.65 7.39
C ALA A 80 3.28 15.39 8.55
N ASN A 81 2.65 16.53 8.23
CA ASN A 81 1.87 17.28 9.21
C ASN A 81 0.44 16.69 9.36
N SER A 82 -0.29 17.17 10.37
CA SER A 82 -1.64 16.69 10.66
C SER A 82 -2.64 16.87 9.50
N LEU A 83 -2.50 17.94 8.73
CA LEU A 83 -3.36 18.24 7.58
C LEU A 83 -3.16 17.20 6.46
N LEU A 84 -1.93 16.86 6.16
CA LEU A 84 -1.62 15.84 5.17
C LEU A 84 -2.08 14.45 5.60
N ALA A 85 -1.81 14.09 6.86
CA ALA A 85 -2.28 12.81 7.41
C ALA A 85 -3.82 12.70 7.35
N SER A 86 -4.54 13.78 7.64
CA SER A 86 -6.00 13.83 7.51
C SER A 86 -6.45 13.67 6.07
N HIS A 87 -5.73 14.28 5.12
CA HIS A 87 -6.03 14.15 3.69
C HIS A 87 -5.80 12.72 3.18
N GLN A 88 -4.71 12.07 3.57
CA GLN A 88 -4.44 10.67 3.24
C GLN A 88 -5.50 9.74 3.84
N THR A 89 -5.91 9.97 5.07
CA THR A 89 -6.99 9.21 5.73
C THR A 89 -8.31 9.34 4.97
N GLU A 90 -8.63 10.52 4.47
CA GLU A 90 -9.84 10.75 3.67
C GLU A 90 -9.78 10.03 2.32
N ILE A 91 -8.62 10.05 1.64
CA ILE A 91 -8.42 9.27 0.40
C ILE A 91 -8.62 7.78 0.67
N ASP A 92 -8.05 7.24 1.73
CA ASP A 92 -8.19 5.83 2.12
C ASP A 92 -9.63 5.46 2.44
N TYR A 93 -10.36 6.32 3.12
CA TYR A 93 -11.77 6.11 3.39
C TYR A 93 -12.58 6.03 2.10
N GLN A 94 -12.41 7.00 1.19
CA GLN A 94 -13.10 7.04 -0.10
C GLN A 94 -12.71 5.87 -1.00
N LEU A 95 -11.45 5.48 -1.01
CA LEU A 95 -10.96 4.31 -1.74
C LEU A 95 -11.64 3.02 -1.25
N ARG A 96 -11.70 2.80 0.08
CA ARG A 96 -12.39 1.65 0.66
C ARG A 96 -13.87 1.64 0.30
N GLN A 97 -14.56 2.78 0.41
CA GLN A 97 -15.97 2.88 0.01
C GLN A 97 -16.16 2.51 -1.46
N ALA A 98 -15.34 3.06 -2.34
CA ALA A 98 -15.41 2.78 -3.78
C ALA A 98 -15.12 1.33 -4.11
N LEU A 99 -14.28 0.63 -3.35
CA LEU A 99 -13.95 -0.78 -3.54
C LEU A 99 -14.88 -1.74 -2.79
N GLY A 100 -15.79 -1.23 -1.93
CA GLY A 100 -16.67 -2.06 -1.10
C GLY A 100 -15.94 -2.76 0.05
N ILE A 101 -14.82 -2.20 0.50
CA ILE A 101 -14.02 -2.75 1.59
C ILE A 101 -14.53 -2.20 2.93
N THR A 102 -15.06 -3.08 3.76
CA THR A 102 -15.49 -2.77 5.13
C THR A 102 -14.52 -3.43 6.12
N LEU A 103 -13.92 -2.63 7.00
CA LEU A 103 -13.02 -3.06 8.05
C LEU A 103 -13.59 -2.72 9.42
N SER A 104 -13.51 -3.65 10.35
CA SER A 104 -13.66 -3.33 11.77
C SER A 104 -12.48 -2.50 12.27
N THR A 105 -12.62 -1.89 13.43
CA THR A 105 -11.50 -1.17 14.08
C THR A 105 -10.31 -2.11 14.33
N ASP A 106 -10.56 -3.33 14.76
CA ASP A 106 -9.51 -4.32 15.03
C ASP A 106 -8.80 -4.75 13.76
N ASP A 107 -9.53 -4.92 12.65
CA ASP A 107 -8.97 -5.25 11.33
C ASP A 107 -8.07 -4.13 10.81
N ALA A 108 -8.54 -2.89 10.88
CA ALA A 108 -7.75 -1.72 10.50
C ALA A 108 -6.47 -1.60 11.36
N MET A 109 -6.59 -1.84 12.66
CA MET A 109 -5.46 -1.83 13.60
C MET A 109 -4.46 -2.98 13.32
N ALA A 110 -4.91 -4.13 12.82
CA ALA A 110 -4.01 -5.21 12.43
C ALA A 110 -3.08 -4.78 11.29
N VAL A 111 -3.62 -4.12 10.26
CA VAL A 111 -2.82 -3.57 9.15
C VAL A 111 -1.88 -2.47 9.64
N THR A 112 -2.38 -1.53 10.45
CA THR A 112 -1.56 -0.45 11.02
C THR A 112 -0.37 -0.97 11.84
N ARG A 113 -0.59 -2.00 12.67
CA ARG A 113 0.49 -2.62 13.46
C ARG A 113 1.53 -3.29 12.55
N ALA A 114 1.09 -3.97 11.50
CA ALA A 114 1.97 -4.61 10.54
C ALA A 114 2.80 -3.58 9.77
N ASP A 115 2.18 -2.48 9.32
CA ASP A 115 2.83 -1.35 8.66
C ASP A 115 3.92 -0.73 9.54
N VAL A 116 3.57 -0.34 10.77
CA VAL A 116 4.53 0.27 11.72
C VAL A 116 5.70 -0.68 12.01
N TRP A 117 5.44 -1.96 12.20
CA TRP A 117 6.49 -2.94 12.45
C TRP A 117 7.42 -3.12 11.23
N ARG A 118 6.85 -3.25 10.03
CA ARG A 118 7.64 -3.36 8.78
C ARG A 118 8.44 -2.09 8.51
N GLY A 119 7.83 -0.92 8.67
CA GLY A 119 8.53 0.35 8.53
C GLY A 119 9.73 0.49 9.48
N GLY A 120 9.60 0.01 10.71
CA GLY A 120 10.72 -0.05 11.67
C GLY A 120 11.85 -0.99 11.23
N CYS A 121 11.53 -2.17 10.68
CA CYS A 121 12.52 -3.10 10.14
C CYS A 121 13.23 -2.52 8.91
N GLU A 122 12.49 -1.86 8.03
CA GLU A 122 13.03 -1.17 6.86
C GLU A 122 14.00 -0.07 7.26
N PHE A 123 13.58 0.79 8.20
CA PHE A 123 14.41 1.88 8.72
C PHE A 123 15.76 1.37 9.25
N GLN A 124 15.75 0.27 10.01
CA GLN A 124 16.99 -0.33 10.54
C GLN A 124 17.91 -0.81 9.41
N LYS A 125 17.37 -1.42 8.36
CA LYS A 125 18.15 -1.88 7.21
C LYS A 125 18.74 -0.71 6.43
N VAL A 126 17.95 0.33 6.16
CA VAL A 126 18.40 1.54 5.48
C VAL A 126 19.52 2.22 6.25
N HIS A 127 19.35 2.37 7.56
CA HIS A 127 20.36 2.98 8.43
C HIS A 127 21.69 2.19 8.46
N ALA A 128 21.60 0.87 8.31
CA ALA A 128 22.76 -0.01 8.20
C ALA A 128 23.35 -0.09 6.77
N GLY A 129 22.83 0.67 5.81
CA GLY A 129 23.24 0.63 4.39
C GLY A 129 22.95 -0.70 3.70
N ARG A 130 21.92 -1.42 4.14
CA ARG A 130 21.54 -2.73 3.59
C ARG A 130 20.40 -2.60 2.60
N LEU A 131 20.38 -3.52 1.61
CA LEU A 131 19.22 -3.71 0.74
C LEU A 131 18.01 -4.12 1.59
N VAL A 132 16.88 -3.43 1.41
CA VAL A 132 15.68 -3.64 2.23
C VAL A 132 14.93 -4.89 1.77
N TYR A 133 14.58 -4.95 0.49
CA TYR A 133 13.86 -6.04 -0.13
C TYR A 133 14.59 -6.54 -1.37
N HIS A 134 14.33 -7.79 -1.72
CA HIS A 134 14.85 -8.41 -2.93
C HIS A 134 13.75 -9.30 -3.56
N HIS A 135 12.75 -8.65 -4.13
CA HIS A 135 11.71 -9.33 -4.89
C HIS A 135 12.11 -9.49 -6.35
N GLN A 136 11.90 -10.68 -6.90
CA GLN A 136 12.17 -10.93 -8.32
C GLN A 136 11.05 -10.41 -9.22
N MET A 137 9.80 -10.53 -8.80
CA MET A 137 8.61 -10.17 -9.57
C MET A 137 7.56 -9.40 -8.75
N PRO A 138 7.93 -8.28 -8.09
CA PRO A 138 7.03 -7.62 -7.12
C PRO A 138 5.74 -7.10 -7.76
N VAL A 139 5.78 -6.64 -8.99
CA VAL A 139 4.60 -6.13 -9.72
C VAL A 139 3.61 -7.27 -9.99
N SER A 140 4.07 -8.40 -10.51
CA SER A 140 3.25 -9.58 -10.79
C SER A 140 2.63 -10.14 -9.51
N ASP A 141 3.43 -10.30 -8.45
CA ASP A 141 2.99 -10.84 -7.16
C ASP A 141 1.88 -9.97 -6.55
N TRP A 142 2.01 -8.65 -6.63
CA TRP A 142 0.99 -7.73 -6.14
C TRP A 142 -0.30 -7.80 -6.97
N VAL A 143 -0.19 -7.79 -8.30
CA VAL A 143 -1.34 -7.84 -9.23
C VAL A 143 -2.16 -9.12 -9.01
N ASP A 144 -1.51 -10.27 -8.99
CA ASP A 144 -2.17 -11.56 -8.82
C ASP A 144 -2.89 -11.64 -7.46
N SER A 145 -2.24 -11.17 -6.40
CA SER A 145 -2.82 -11.16 -5.05
C SER A 145 -4.04 -10.23 -4.95
N VAL A 146 -3.96 -9.02 -5.51
CA VAL A 146 -5.07 -8.05 -5.48
C VAL A 146 -6.26 -8.59 -6.28
N GLN A 147 -6.04 -9.13 -7.48
CA GLN A 147 -7.12 -9.67 -8.30
C GLN A 147 -7.84 -10.85 -7.63
N ALA A 148 -7.09 -11.77 -7.03
CA ALA A 148 -7.66 -12.89 -6.29
C ALA A 148 -8.50 -12.42 -5.09
N LEU A 149 -7.97 -11.50 -4.29
CA LEU A 149 -8.64 -11.00 -3.09
C LEU A 149 -9.87 -10.13 -3.40
N LEU A 150 -9.86 -9.35 -4.49
CA LEU A 150 -11.05 -8.61 -4.94
C LEU A 150 -12.20 -9.56 -5.29
N GLN A 151 -11.91 -10.71 -5.89
CA GLN A 151 -12.93 -11.72 -6.18
C GLN A 151 -13.47 -12.40 -4.91
N GLU A 152 -12.64 -12.60 -3.89
CA GLU A 152 -13.04 -13.18 -2.61
C GLU A 152 -13.91 -12.23 -1.79
N VAL A 153 -13.56 -10.96 -1.73
CA VAL A 153 -14.27 -9.93 -0.95
C VAL A 153 -15.62 -9.56 -1.58
N ALA A 154 -15.78 -9.75 -2.90
CA ALA A 154 -17.04 -9.48 -3.61
C ALA A 154 -18.12 -10.56 -3.42
N LYS A 155 -17.82 -11.69 -2.78
CA LYS A 155 -18.76 -12.79 -2.51
C LYS A 155 -19.46 -12.60 -1.18
#